data_f2279b9ae5cc5665106727f53512fed3
#
_entry.id   f2279b9ae5cc5665106727f53512fed3
#
_cell.length_a   1.000
_cell.length_b   1.000
_cell.length_c   1.000
_cell.angle_alpha   90.00
_cell.angle_beta   90.00
_cell.angle_gamma   90.00
#
_symmetry.space_group_name_H-M   'P 1'
#
loop_
_entity.id
_entity.type
_entity.pdbx_description
1 polymer ?
#
loop_
_entity_poly.entity_id
_entity_poly.type
_entity_poly.pdbx_seq_one_letter_code
_entity_poly.pdbx_strand_id
1 'polypeptide(L)'
;MTRSRCLSALIALLTVAVAFLVAPPASAAVAFTSTGVNQNGGNCLDLPGGSTTAGARLRAFSCSSGANQNFGYALVPGTADTYTITGQSGQCVDVYGASTADSAAIIQWPCHGGTNQQWRLVPVAVSGTDRTFNLVSVSSGKCVAPGGGSSASDTDLVQLPCGSAGGRVWRLPAFSGGGSGPHTFTNPLSQHGPDPWLTYYNGYYYLATTTWNSTVTMRRASTLAGLAGAADQVIFKLTRPNGAGTMWAPEFHLLDGPNGKRWYFYYTAGREPYDLGTQRIHVLESAGLDPMGPYTFKADLLDPAQDDTWELDPSILQLNGQLYLLGTFYNGSQPMFIRPLANPWTASGTRRVLSTPTYGWETVGGAVNEGGEVLQHNGRTFIVYSASHCSTPDYKLGMLTYNGGDPLSSSSWVKSPNPVFQRSDANGVYGPGHNGFFKSPDGTEDWIVYHANNSTSGGCDMNRTTRAQKFTWKADGTPDFGAPAPLGVTLTSPSGE
;
A
#
# COMPACT_ATOMS: atom_id res chain seq x y z
N MET A 1 -19.71 -81.00 46.21
CA MET A 1 -19.16 -80.20 47.32
C MET A 1 -17.86 -79.56 46.85
N THR A 2 -17.88 -78.37 46.36
CA THR A 2 -16.65 -77.58 46.17
C THR A 2 -17.05 -76.11 46.11
N ARG A 3 -16.56 -75.33 47.10
CA ARG A 3 -16.83 -73.91 47.26
C ARG A 3 -15.89 -73.10 46.35
N SER A 4 -16.50 -72.29 45.48
CA SER A 4 -15.79 -71.28 44.70
C SER A 4 -15.61 -70.02 45.50
N ARG A 5 -14.38 -69.49 45.65
CA ARG A 5 -14.09 -68.20 46.27
C ARG A 5 -14.00 -67.12 45.19
N CYS A 6 -14.86 -66.14 45.27
CA CYS A 6 -14.72 -64.92 44.48
C CYS A 6 -13.61 -64.01 45.07
N LEU A 7 -12.63 -63.67 44.23
CA LEU A 7 -11.65 -62.68 44.51
C LEU A 7 -12.14 -61.34 43.91
N SER A 8 -12.45 -60.37 44.70
CA SER A 8 -12.75 -58.99 44.28
C SER A 8 -11.44 -58.23 44.14
N ALA A 9 -11.12 -57.84 42.89
CA ALA A 9 -10.01 -56.95 42.60
C ALA A 9 -10.48 -55.49 42.65
N LEU A 10 -10.00 -54.70 43.59
CA LEU A 10 -10.15 -53.26 43.65
C LEU A 10 -9.16 -52.65 42.63
N ILE A 11 -9.70 -52.01 41.58
CA ILE A 11 -8.94 -51.15 40.67
C ILE A 11 -8.95 -49.74 41.24
N ALA A 12 -7.81 -49.28 41.75
CA ALA A 12 -7.64 -47.89 42.14
C ALA A 12 -7.32 -47.04 40.88
N LEU A 13 -8.23 -46.18 40.45
CA LEU A 13 -7.98 -45.17 39.44
C LEU A 13 -7.12 -44.05 40.05
N LEU A 14 -5.83 -44.00 39.60
CA LEU A 14 -4.98 -42.82 39.81
C LEU A 14 -5.33 -41.77 38.77
N THR A 15 -6.04 -40.70 39.12
CA THR A 15 -6.19 -39.50 38.29
C THR A 15 -4.94 -38.64 38.43
N VAL A 16 -4.08 -38.68 37.36
CA VAL A 16 -2.98 -37.71 37.23
C VAL A 16 -3.54 -36.42 36.73
N ALA A 17 -3.66 -35.41 37.60
CA ALA A 17 -3.95 -34.06 37.20
C ALA A 17 -2.69 -33.45 36.52
N VAL A 18 -2.71 -33.34 35.19
CA VAL A 18 -1.73 -32.60 34.45
C VAL A 18 -2.03 -31.12 34.56
N ALA A 19 -1.36 -30.42 35.43
CA ALA A 19 -1.39 -28.97 35.51
C ALA A 19 -0.64 -28.42 34.27
N PHE A 20 -1.36 -27.89 33.29
CA PHE A 20 -0.76 -27.08 32.24
C PHE A 20 -0.27 -25.76 32.86
N LEU A 21 1.03 -25.69 33.11
CA LEU A 21 1.68 -24.41 33.37
C LEU A 21 1.66 -23.61 32.05
N VAL A 22 0.67 -22.72 31.93
CA VAL A 22 0.70 -21.68 30.89
C VAL A 22 1.85 -20.75 31.26
N ALA A 23 2.97 -20.86 30.56
CA ALA A 23 4.06 -19.91 30.69
C ALA A 23 3.52 -18.50 30.36
N PRO A 24 3.85 -17.46 31.14
CA PRO A 24 3.48 -16.11 30.78
C PRO A 24 4.08 -15.80 29.40
N PRO A 25 3.34 -15.05 28.55
CA PRO A 25 3.87 -14.68 27.24
C PRO A 25 5.21 -13.98 27.43
N ALA A 26 6.23 -14.44 26.69
CA ALA A 26 7.54 -13.80 26.70
C ALA A 26 7.34 -12.31 26.34
N SER A 27 7.77 -11.41 27.24
CA SER A 27 7.77 -9.98 26.97
C SER A 27 8.64 -9.73 25.74
N ALA A 28 8.09 -9.13 24.70
CA ALA A 28 8.89 -8.72 23.55
C ALA A 28 9.99 -7.77 24.02
N ALA A 29 11.20 -7.94 23.49
CA ALA A 29 12.32 -7.05 23.83
C ALA A 29 11.97 -5.61 23.42
N VAL A 30 12.35 -4.63 24.27
CA VAL A 30 12.18 -3.21 23.96
C VAL A 30 13.02 -2.89 22.74
N ALA A 31 12.38 -2.43 21.67
CA ALA A 31 13.05 -2.10 20.42
C ALA A 31 13.81 -0.76 20.54
N PHE A 32 13.21 0.23 21.20
CA PHE A 32 13.84 1.53 21.51
C PHE A 32 13.17 2.18 22.73
N THR A 33 13.83 3.16 23.31
CA THR A 33 13.23 4.05 24.32
C THR A 33 13.21 5.48 23.81
N SER A 34 12.14 6.20 24.03
CA SER A 34 12.00 7.59 23.58
C SER A 34 11.11 8.40 24.50
N THR A 35 11.39 9.70 24.60
CA THR A 35 10.40 10.68 25.01
C THR A 35 9.43 10.89 23.86
N GLY A 36 8.13 11.01 24.14
CA GLY A 36 7.13 11.44 23.16
C GLY A 36 6.89 12.92 23.31
N VAL A 37 7.29 13.73 22.33
CA VAL A 37 7.13 15.20 22.35
C VAL A 37 5.92 15.60 21.51
N ASN A 38 4.90 16.17 22.15
CA ASN A 38 3.68 16.63 21.47
C ASN A 38 3.97 17.83 20.58
N GLN A 39 3.52 17.82 19.33
CA GLN A 39 3.78 18.88 18.38
C GLN A 39 2.89 20.13 18.58
N ASN A 40 1.88 20.03 19.47
CA ASN A 40 1.08 21.17 19.89
C ASN A 40 1.46 21.59 21.33
N GLY A 41 2.41 22.49 21.45
CA GLY A 41 2.89 23.00 22.76
C GLY A 41 4.22 22.44 23.24
N GLY A 42 4.80 21.43 22.57
CA GLY A 42 6.14 20.91 22.90
C GLY A 42 6.22 20.12 24.21
N ASN A 43 5.10 19.77 24.84
CA ASN A 43 5.06 18.99 26.09
C ASN A 43 5.36 17.50 25.83
N CYS A 44 5.94 16.84 26.83
CA CYS A 44 6.29 15.43 26.77
C CYS A 44 5.20 14.51 27.32
N LEU A 45 5.09 13.32 26.80
CA LEU A 45 4.38 12.19 27.40
C LEU A 45 4.97 11.98 28.80
N ASP A 46 4.14 12.04 29.84
CA ASP A 46 4.59 12.06 31.23
C ASP A 46 3.74 11.16 32.11
N LEU A 47 4.42 10.46 33.01
CA LEU A 47 3.80 9.72 34.11
C LEU A 47 3.94 10.54 35.39
N PRO A 48 2.88 11.16 35.90
CA PRO A 48 2.93 12.11 37.02
C PRO A 48 3.70 11.57 38.22
N GLY A 49 4.74 12.31 38.66
CA GLY A 49 5.58 11.95 39.80
C GLY A 49 6.30 10.62 39.67
N GLY A 50 6.39 10.05 38.49
CA GLY A 50 6.97 8.71 38.28
C GLY A 50 6.15 7.59 38.95
N SER A 51 4.84 7.76 39.00
CA SER A 51 3.92 6.81 39.66
C SER A 51 4.13 5.38 39.22
N THR A 52 4.07 4.44 40.16
CA THR A 52 4.07 2.99 39.88
C THR A 52 2.67 2.38 40.08
N THR A 53 1.68 3.21 40.39
CA THR A 53 0.32 2.77 40.66
C THR A 53 -0.44 2.43 39.39
N ALA A 54 -1.04 1.26 39.31
CA ALA A 54 -1.95 0.89 38.21
C ALA A 54 -3.15 1.84 38.17
N GLY A 55 -3.52 2.29 36.94
CA GLY A 55 -4.60 3.26 36.73
C GLY A 55 -4.14 4.73 36.84
N ALA A 56 -2.87 5.01 37.13
CA ALA A 56 -2.36 6.38 37.07
C ALA A 56 -2.51 6.95 35.65
N ARG A 57 -3.10 8.15 35.55
CA ARG A 57 -3.28 8.83 34.25
C ARG A 57 -1.96 9.37 33.74
N LEU A 58 -1.75 9.23 32.44
CA LEU A 58 -0.69 9.92 31.74
C LEU A 58 -1.14 11.35 31.42
N ARG A 59 -0.17 12.26 31.30
CA ARG A 59 -0.40 13.67 30.94
C ARG A 59 0.61 14.16 29.91
N ALA A 60 0.32 15.29 29.29
CA ALA A 60 1.29 16.13 28.58
C ALA A 60 1.90 17.10 29.59
N PHE A 61 3.22 17.05 29.79
CA PHE A 61 3.91 17.88 30.79
C PHE A 61 5.20 18.46 30.23
N SER A 62 5.65 19.58 30.77
CA SER A 62 6.92 20.20 30.37
C SER A 62 8.05 19.16 30.32
N CYS A 63 8.77 19.11 29.21
CA CYS A 63 9.81 18.11 29.01
C CYS A 63 10.94 18.25 30.03
N SER A 64 11.38 17.08 30.51
CA SER A 64 12.53 16.94 31.42
C SER A 64 13.37 15.74 30.98
N SER A 65 14.49 15.50 31.64
CA SER A 65 15.30 14.29 31.46
C SER A 65 14.89 13.15 32.41
N GLY A 66 13.75 13.26 33.08
CA GLY A 66 13.24 12.29 34.06
C GLY A 66 12.84 10.96 33.40
N ALA A 67 13.08 9.86 34.13
CA ALA A 67 12.71 8.52 33.66
C ALA A 67 11.19 8.37 33.45
N ASN A 68 10.37 9.17 34.13
CA ASN A 68 8.92 9.21 34.00
C ASN A 68 8.43 9.78 32.67
N GLN A 69 9.32 10.30 31.81
CA GLN A 69 9.03 10.78 30.47
C GLN A 69 9.77 9.97 29.38
N ASN A 70 10.47 8.91 29.79
CA ASN A 70 11.15 8.01 28.87
C ASN A 70 10.44 6.67 28.81
N PHE A 71 9.83 6.36 27.69
CA PHE A 71 9.02 5.17 27.48
C PHE A 71 9.71 4.16 26.61
N GLY A 72 9.57 2.86 26.95
CA GLY A 72 10.02 1.74 26.15
C GLY A 72 8.96 1.36 25.12
N TYR A 73 9.39 1.13 23.89
CA TYR A 73 8.56 0.68 22.77
C TYR A 73 9.00 -0.72 22.37
N ALA A 74 8.13 -1.71 22.58
CA ALA A 74 8.37 -3.10 22.20
C ALA A 74 7.45 -3.48 21.04
N LEU A 75 8.02 -3.94 19.92
CA LEU A 75 7.25 -4.34 18.74
C LEU A 75 6.36 -5.55 19.09
N VAL A 76 5.08 -5.47 18.73
CA VAL A 76 4.16 -6.61 18.90
C VAL A 76 4.51 -7.68 17.88
N PRO A 77 4.78 -8.94 18.30
CA PRO A 77 5.16 -10.00 17.38
C PRO A 77 4.19 -10.16 16.20
N GLY A 78 4.73 -10.25 14.99
CA GLY A 78 3.95 -10.38 13.76
C GLY A 78 3.39 -9.09 13.21
N THR A 79 3.77 -7.92 13.77
CA THR A 79 3.43 -6.60 13.25
C THR A 79 4.69 -5.82 12.88
N ALA A 80 4.56 -4.79 12.06
CA ALA A 80 5.68 -3.95 11.64
C ALA A 80 5.65 -2.54 12.26
N ASP A 81 4.48 -2.07 12.70
CA ASP A 81 4.23 -0.70 13.16
C ASP A 81 3.50 -0.61 14.50
N THR A 82 3.22 -1.76 15.13
CA THR A 82 2.42 -1.84 16.34
C THR A 82 3.30 -2.17 17.54
N TYR A 83 3.21 -1.35 18.57
CA TYR A 83 4.07 -1.42 19.75
C TYR A 83 3.25 -1.54 21.03
N THR A 84 3.77 -2.27 22.00
CA THR A 84 3.42 -2.08 23.39
C THR A 84 4.33 -0.97 23.94
N ILE A 85 3.74 0.02 24.58
CA ILE A 85 4.48 1.16 25.16
C ILE A 85 4.49 0.99 26.67
N THR A 86 5.68 1.00 27.29
CA THR A 86 5.85 0.79 28.74
C THR A 86 6.51 2.01 29.39
N GLY A 87 5.98 2.43 30.53
CA GLY A 87 6.59 3.43 31.39
C GLY A 87 7.72 2.84 32.26
N GLN A 88 8.35 3.69 33.09
CA GLN A 88 9.43 3.30 34.01
C GLN A 88 9.03 2.22 35.04
N SER A 89 7.75 2.09 35.33
CA SER A 89 7.19 1.06 36.24
C SER A 89 7.11 -0.34 35.58
N GLY A 90 7.41 -0.45 34.27
CA GLY A 90 7.17 -1.66 33.48
C GLY A 90 5.71 -1.91 33.13
N GLN A 91 4.78 -1.02 33.54
CA GLN A 91 3.37 -1.11 33.14
C GLN A 91 3.15 -0.51 31.76
N CYS A 92 2.12 -1.02 31.09
CA CYS A 92 1.76 -0.63 29.73
C CYS A 92 0.91 0.63 29.69
N VAL A 93 1.13 1.49 28.68
CA VAL A 93 0.21 2.56 28.30
C VAL A 93 -1.07 1.93 27.77
N ASP A 94 -2.20 2.33 28.33
CA ASP A 94 -3.50 1.65 28.22
C ASP A 94 -4.62 2.64 27.98
N VAL A 95 -5.61 2.28 27.18
CA VAL A 95 -6.90 2.98 27.12
C VAL A 95 -7.79 2.46 28.22
N TYR A 96 -8.11 3.28 29.21
CA TYR A 96 -8.91 2.89 30.39
C TYR A 96 -10.20 2.15 30.00
N GLY A 97 -10.36 0.94 30.57
CA GLY A 97 -11.52 0.10 30.36
C GLY A 97 -11.69 -0.40 28.92
N ALA A 98 -10.62 -0.40 28.10
CA ALA A 98 -10.67 -0.71 26.68
C ALA A 98 -11.77 0.09 25.92
N SER A 99 -12.06 1.30 26.37
CA SER A 99 -13.12 2.16 25.83
C SER A 99 -12.80 2.57 24.40
N THR A 100 -13.83 2.62 23.56
CA THR A 100 -13.73 3.18 22.19
C THR A 100 -14.30 4.60 22.11
N ALA A 101 -14.77 5.18 23.23
CA ALA A 101 -15.34 6.53 23.26
C ALA A 101 -14.25 7.61 23.12
N ASP A 102 -14.62 8.77 22.57
CA ASP A 102 -13.79 9.96 22.62
C ASP A 102 -13.56 10.39 24.07
N SER A 103 -12.40 10.98 24.34
CA SER A 103 -11.98 11.44 25.65
C SER A 103 -11.80 10.35 26.70
N ALA A 104 -11.77 9.06 26.30
CA ALA A 104 -11.36 8.01 27.24
C ALA A 104 -9.91 8.23 27.69
N ALA A 105 -9.66 8.04 28.99
CA ALA A 105 -8.39 8.34 29.62
C ALA A 105 -7.27 7.41 29.13
N ILE A 106 -6.07 7.94 29.00
CA ILE A 106 -4.85 7.17 28.81
C ILE A 106 -4.18 6.99 30.18
N ILE A 107 -3.97 5.74 30.57
CA ILE A 107 -3.45 5.35 31.88
C ILE A 107 -2.24 4.43 31.74
N GLN A 108 -1.53 4.15 32.83
CA GLN A 108 -0.71 2.94 32.92
C GLN A 108 -1.50 1.80 33.57
N TRP A 109 -1.29 0.58 33.07
CA TRP A 109 -1.92 -0.63 33.61
C TRP A 109 -1.00 -1.84 33.49
N PRO A 110 -1.10 -2.88 34.35
CA PRO A 110 -0.33 -4.11 34.16
C PRO A 110 -0.50 -4.64 32.72
N CYS A 111 0.63 -5.00 32.08
CA CYS A 111 0.61 -5.48 30.70
C CYS A 111 -0.14 -6.81 30.61
N HIS A 112 -1.12 -6.89 29.72
CA HIS A 112 -1.92 -8.10 29.50
C HIS A 112 -2.07 -8.46 28.00
N GLY A 113 -1.44 -7.67 27.11
CA GLY A 113 -1.41 -7.95 25.67
C GLY A 113 -2.70 -7.63 24.90
N GLY A 114 -3.69 -7.03 25.55
CA GLY A 114 -4.93 -6.61 24.91
C GLY A 114 -4.72 -5.49 23.88
N THR A 115 -5.61 -5.37 22.90
CA THR A 115 -5.52 -4.37 21.83
C THR A 115 -5.59 -2.93 22.32
N ASN A 116 -6.15 -2.69 23.51
CA ASN A 116 -6.14 -1.38 24.18
C ASN A 116 -4.77 -0.98 24.78
N GLN A 117 -3.79 -1.90 24.77
CA GLN A 117 -2.39 -1.68 25.14
C GLN A 117 -1.45 -1.74 23.92
N GLN A 118 -2.00 -1.84 22.72
CA GLN A 118 -1.26 -1.90 21.47
C GLN A 118 -1.47 -0.62 20.68
N TRP A 119 -0.36 -0.05 20.22
CA TRP A 119 -0.30 1.29 19.63
C TRP A 119 0.40 1.23 18.29
N ARG A 120 -0.29 1.62 17.22
CA ARG A 120 0.36 1.82 15.93
C ARG A 120 1.03 3.19 15.89
N LEU A 121 2.26 3.21 15.43
CA LEU A 121 2.99 4.44 15.12
C LEU A 121 2.71 4.81 13.66
N VAL A 122 1.70 5.65 13.43
CA VAL A 122 1.30 6.09 12.08
C VAL A 122 2.03 7.38 11.76
N PRO A 123 2.95 7.40 10.77
CA PRO A 123 3.72 8.59 10.41
C PRO A 123 2.82 9.77 10.03
N VAL A 124 3.18 10.96 10.47
CA VAL A 124 2.52 12.22 10.10
C VAL A 124 3.58 13.21 9.71
N ALA A 125 3.56 13.69 8.46
CA ALA A 125 4.51 14.70 8.01
C ALA A 125 4.23 16.06 8.69
N VAL A 126 5.24 16.61 9.38
CA VAL A 126 5.23 17.96 9.92
C VAL A 126 6.43 18.70 9.35
N SER A 127 6.19 19.83 8.69
CA SER A 127 7.25 20.61 8.03
C SER A 127 8.39 20.94 8.99
N GLY A 128 9.60 20.59 8.59
CA GLY A 128 10.82 20.83 9.38
C GLY A 128 11.02 19.92 10.60
N THR A 129 10.18 18.87 10.76
CA THR A 129 10.28 17.94 11.89
C THR A 129 10.16 16.49 11.38
N ASP A 130 11.16 15.67 11.70
CA ASP A 130 11.18 14.23 11.40
C ASP A 130 10.64 13.40 12.58
N ARG A 131 10.35 12.11 12.31
CA ARG A 131 9.94 11.11 13.33
C ARG A 131 8.70 11.50 14.11
N THR A 132 7.71 12.01 13.38
CA THR A 132 6.41 12.43 13.92
C THR A 132 5.33 11.42 13.58
N PHE A 133 4.52 11.07 14.59
CA PHE A 133 3.54 9.98 14.52
C PHE A 133 2.23 10.35 15.21
N ASN A 134 1.14 9.77 14.73
CA ASN A 134 -0.01 9.51 15.56
C ASN A 134 0.22 8.21 16.34
N LEU A 135 0.01 8.22 17.66
CA LEU A 135 -0.02 7.01 18.49
C LEU A 135 -1.44 6.48 18.49
N VAL A 136 -1.73 5.50 17.61
CA VAL A 136 -3.09 5.02 17.33
C VAL A 136 -3.39 3.76 18.11
N SER A 137 -4.41 3.79 18.98
CA SER A 137 -4.87 2.59 19.69
C SER A 137 -5.43 1.56 18.70
N VAL A 138 -4.96 0.31 18.79
CA VAL A 138 -5.46 -0.80 17.96
C VAL A 138 -6.92 -1.12 18.27
N SER A 139 -7.36 -0.94 19.51
CA SER A 139 -8.74 -1.27 19.92
C SER A 139 -9.78 -0.27 19.40
N SER A 140 -9.43 1.03 19.34
CA SER A 140 -10.40 2.09 19.04
C SER A 140 -10.16 2.79 17.70
N GLY A 141 -8.94 2.67 17.13
CA GLY A 141 -8.52 3.44 15.97
C GLY A 141 -8.29 4.92 16.28
N LYS A 142 -8.30 5.33 17.56
CA LYS A 142 -8.14 6.73 17.98
C LYS A 142 -6.72 7.02 18.44
N CYS A 143 -6.36 8.31 18.48
CA CYS A 143 -5.03 8.81 18.74
C CYS A 143 -4.88 9.35 20.17
N VAL A 144 -3.73 9.12 20.79
CA VAL A 144 -3.32 9.78 22.03
C VAL A 144 -3.19 11.28 21.79
N ALA A 145 -3.85 12.06 22.66
CA ALA A 145 -3.78 13.53 22.62
C ALA A 145 -4.01 14.13 24.02
N PRO A 146 -3.52 15.34 24.28
CA PRO A 146 -3.95 16.12 25.45
C PRO A 146 -5.45 16.39 25.39
N GLY A 147 -6.13 16.38 26.52
CA GLY A 147 -7.56 16.62 26.62
C GLY A 147 -7.96 17.91 25.91
N GLY A 148 -9.01 17.84 25.07
CA GLY A 148 -9.44 18.95 24.23
C GLY A 148 -8.45 19.39 23.15
N GLY A 149 -7.36 18.67 22.91
CA GLY A 149 -6.28 19.08 22.02
C GLY A 149 -5.44 20.23 22.58
N SER A 150 -5.39 20.38 23.90
CA SER A 150 -4.70 21.46 24.60
C SER A 150 -3.19 21.49 24.31
N SER A 151 -2.61 22.69 24.27
CA SER A 151 -1.15 22.92 24.25
C SER A 151 -0.57 23.18 25.65
N ALA A 152 -1.42 23.27 26.68
CA ALA A 152 -0.98 23.55 28.04
C ALA A 152 -0.22 22.38 28.66
N SER A 153 0.79 22.70 29.46
CA SER A 153 1.44 21.72 30.33
C SER A 153 0.46 21.25 31.42
N ASP A 154 0.71 20.06 31.96
CA ASP A 154 -0.12 19.43 33.00
C ASP A 154 -1.55 19.09 32.51
N THR A 155 -1.66 18.66 31.28
CA THR A 155 -2.94 18.27 30.68
C THR A 155 -3.04 16.75 30.60
N ASP A 156 -4.08 16.15 31.18
CA ASP A 156 -4.37 14.71 31.09
C ASP A 156 -4.45 14.25 29.63
N LEU A 157 -3.91 13.07 29.36
CA LEU A 157 -4.00 12.45 28.05
C LEU A 157 -5.29 11.62 27.91
N VAL A 158 -5.87 11.73 26.74
CA VAL A 158 -7.09 11.02 26.31
C VAL A 158 -6.91 10.49 24.89
N GLN A 159 -7.82 9.64 24.45
CA GLN A 159 -7.92 9.33 23.01
C GLN A 159 -8.91 10.26 22.32
N LEU A 160 -8.54 10.72 21.11
CA LEU A 160 -9.39 11.54 20.23
C LEU A 160 -9.33 10.99 18.79
N PRO A 161 -10.30 11.33 17.91
CA PRO A 161 -10.17 11.02 16.48
C PRO A 161 -8.82 11.50 15.93
N CYS A 162 -8.14 10.67 15.14
CA CYS A 162 -6.81 10.95 14.61
C CYS A 162 -6.81 12.12 13.62
N GLY A 163 -5.64 12.72 13.40
CA GLY A 163 -5.45 13.82 12.45
C GLY A 163 -4.06 14.47 12.61
N SER A 164 -3.77 15.43 11.76
CA SER A 164 -2.49 16.16 11.75
C SER A 164 -2.44 17.39 12.67
N ALA A 165 -3.51 17.70 13.38
CA ALA A 165 -3.65 18.90 14.22
C ALA A 165 -4.10 18.59 15.65
N GLY A 166 -4.11 19.60 16.52
CA GLY A 166 -4.76 19.54 17.84
C GLY A 166 -4.12 18.59 18.83
N GLY A 167 -2.81 18.50 18.86
CA GLY A 167 -2.07 17.71 19.85
C GLY A 167 -2.06 16.21 19.60
N ARG A 168 -2.48 15.74 18.43
CA ARG A 168 -2.49 14.30 18.08
C ARG A 168 -1.17 13.78 17.55
N VAL A 169 -0.25 14.70 17.23
CA VAL A 169 1.04 14.38 16.63
C VAL A 169 2.15 14.41 17.67
N TRP A 170 2.89 13.33 17.76
CA TRP A 170 4.00 13.14 18.70
C TRP A 170 5.30 12.90 17.94
N ARG A 171 6.36 13.64 18.29
CA ARG A 171 7.70 13.35 17.83
C ARG A 171 8.36 12.36 18.79
N LEU A 172 8.95 11.32 18.25
CA LEU A 172 9.72 10.31 18.99
C LEU A 172 11.20 10.42 18.58
N PRO A 173 12.01 11.27 19.25
CA PRO A 173 13.38 11.58 18.80
C PRO A 173 14.30 10.36 18.69
N ALA A 174 14.11 9.37 19.53
CA ALA A 174 14.90 8.15 19.54
C ALA A 174 14.32 7.02 18.67
N PHE A 175 13.21 7.28 17.97
CA PHE A 175 12.70 6.33 17.00
C PHE A 175 13.71 6.16 15.87
N SER A 176 14.30 4.98 15.76
CA SER A 176 15.30 4.66 14.74
C SER A 176 14.72 3.80 13.59
N GLY A 177 13.38 3.68 13.54
CA GLY A 177 12.76 2.62 12.76
C GLY A 177 13.03 1.25 13.39
N GLY A 178 12.17 0.28 13.24
CA GLY A 178 12.41 -1.06 13.83
C GLY A 178 13.60 -1.77 13.16
N GLY A 179 14.80 -1.52 13.66
CA GLY A 179 16.03 -2.14 13.15
C GLY A 179 17.14 -1.12 12.93
N SER A 180 18.32 -1.35 13.54
CA SER A 180 19.53 -0.54 13.36
C SER A 180 20.22 -0.87 12.03
N GLY A 181 19.64 -0.45 10.92
CA GLY A 181 20.18 -0.60 9.56
C GLY A 181 19.18 -0.06 8.55
N PRO A 182 19.60 0.26 7.33
CA PRO A 182 18.65 0.58 6.29
C PRO A 182 17.68 -0.60 6.15
N HIS A 183 16.38 -0.32 6.21
CA HIS A 183 15.37 -1.32 5.88
C HIS A 183 15.68 -1.88 4.50
N THR A 184 15.55 -3.17 4.33
CA THR A 184 15.87 -3.84 3.07
C THR A 184 14.73 -4.75 2.64
N PHE A 185 14.62 -4.97 1.37
CA PHE A 185 13.70 -5.93 0.78
C PHE A 185 14.39 -6.72 -0.33
N THR A 186 13.74 -7.76 -0.78
CA THR A 186 14.14 -8.52 -1.98
C THR A 186 12.95 -8.65 -2.91
N ASN A 187 13.20 -8.53 -4.21
CA ASN A 187 12.21 -8.93 -5.21
C ASN A 187 12.08 -10.46 -5.25
N PRO A 188 10.89 -11.02 -5.51
CA PRO A 188 9.69 -10.32 -5.91
C PRO A 188 8.81 -9.93 -4.73
N LEU A 189 7.98 -8.89 -4.90
CA LEU A 189 6.91 -8.50 -3.97
C LEU A 189 5.69 -9.41 -4.09
N SER A 190 5.51 -10.08 -5.24
CA SER A 190 4.56 -11.15 -5.48
C SER A 190 5.11 -12.13 -6.49
N GLN A 191 4.95 -13.44 -6.20
CA GLN A 191 5.36 -14.52 -7.11
C GLN A 191 4.41 -14.65 -8.31
N HIS A 192 3.15 -14.30 -8.14
CA HIS A 192 2.08 -14.37 -9.14
C HIS A 192 1.36 -13.02 -9.16
N GLY A 193 1.98 -12.05 -9.79
CA GLY A 193 1.49 -10.67 -9.73
C GLY A 193 1.73 -9.90 -11.02
N PRO A 194 1.11 -10.33 -12.16
CA PRO A 194 1.16 -9.55 -13.37
C PRO A 194 0.38 -8.23 -13.23
N ASP A 195 0.79 -7.25 -14.03
CA ASP A 195 0.15 -5.95 -14.19
C ASP A 195 -0.04 -5.24 -12.83
N PRO A 196 1.07 -4.98 -12.08
CA PRO A 196 0.99 -4.50 -10.72
C PRO A 196 0.71 -3.00 -10.65
N TRP A 197 -0.20 -2.60 -9.78
CA TRP A 197 -0.35 -1.22 -9.33
C TRP A 197 -0.04 -1.11 -7.84
N LEU A 198 0.85 -0.19 -7.47
CA LEU A 198 1.29 -0.01 -6.10
C LEU A 198 1.27 1.46 -5.72
N THR A 199 0.74 1.76 -4.54
CA THR A 199 0.84 3.09 -3.94
C THR A 199 1.13 3.01 -2.45
N TYR A 200 1.77 4.05 -1.91
CA TYR A 200 1.89 4.25 -0.47
C TYR A 200 0.87 5.30 -0.02
N TYR A 201 0.07 4.94 0.97
CA TYR A 201 -0.94 5.83 1.53
C TYR A 201 -1.16 5.56 3.01
N ASN A 202 -1.17 6.61 3.81
CA ASN A 202 -1.51 6.58 5.24
C ASN A 202 -0.81 5.45 6.04
N GLY A 203 0.51 5.31 5.84
CA GLY A 203 1.35 4.36 6.58
C GLY A 203 1.42 2.95 5.99
N TYR A 204 0.82 2.70 4.83
CA TYR A 204 0.81 1.38 4.18
C TYR A 204 1.09 1.45 2.69
N TYR A 205 1.75 0.41 2.20
CA TYR A 205 1.78 0.07 0.78
C TYR A 205 0.55 -0.76 0.44
N TYR A 206 -0.07 -0.47 -0.68
CA TYR A 206 -1.21 -1.19 -1.25
C TYR A 206 -0.82 -1.69 -2.63
N LEU A 207 -0.97 -2.98 -2.86
CA LEU A 207 -0.66 -3.63 -4.13
C LEU A 207 -1.88 -4.38 -4.65
N ALA A 208 -2.26 -4.07 -5.89
CA ALA A 208 -3.22 -4.84 -6.68
C ALA A 208 -2.53 -5.41 -7.91
N THR A 209 -2.97 -6.57 -8.37
CA THR A 209 -2.46 -7.26 -9.56
C THR A 209 -3.62 -7.93 -10.31
N THR A 210 -3.41 -8.27 -11.57
CA THR A 210 -4.31 -9.10 -12.36
C THR A 210 -4.61 -10.41 -11.64
N THR A 211 -5.88 -10.84 -11.62
CA THR A 211 -6.30 -12.09 -10.96
C THR A 211 -6.70 -13.21 -11.91
N TRP A 212 -7.01 -12.90 -13.17
CA TRP A 212 -7.54 -13.83 -14.17
C TRP A 212 -8.81 -14.56 -13.74
N ASN A 213 -9.58 -13.98 -12.83
CA ASN A 213 -10.83 -14.55 -12.34
C ASN A 213 -11.85 -13.44 -12.04
N SER A 214 -12.94 -13.78 -11.36
CA SER A 214 -14.05 -12.87 -11.04
C SER A 214 -13.87 -12.07 -9.74
N THR A 215 -12.63 -11.89 -9.26
CA THR A 215 -12.37 -11.13 -8.04
C THR A 215 -11.38 -10.01 -8.29
N VAL A 216 -11.60 -8.89 -7.61
CA VAL A 216 -10.61 -7.85 -7.43
C VAL A 216 -9.97 -8.05 -6.07
N THR A 217 -8.65 -8.16 -6.04
CA THR A 217 -7.90 -8.35 -4.80
C THR A 217 -6.92 -7.20 -4.56
N MET A 218 -6.61 -6.98 -3.30
CA MET A 218 -5.58 -6.04 -2.87
C MET A 218 -4.88 -6.59 -1.63
N ARG A 219 -3.57 -6.44 -1.55
CA ARG A 219 -2.79 -6.69 -0.35
C ARG A 219 -2.23 -5.38 0.19
N ARG A 220 -2.00 -5.33 1.50
CA ARG A 220 -1.34 -4.19 2.13
C ARG A 220 -0.29 -4.65 3.14
N ALA A 221 0.73 -3.83 3.30
CA ALA A 221 1.75 -3.98 4.33
C ALA A 221 2.30 -2.61 4.73
N SER A 222 2.83 -2.48 5.93
CA SER A 222 3.46 -1.24 6.42
C SER A 222 4.85 -1.01 5.83
N THR A 223 5.49 -2.05 5.30
CA THR A 223 6.78 -1.99 4.61
C THR A 223 6.69 -2.61 3.22
N LEU A 224 7.55 -2.19 2.30
CA LEU A 224 7.62 -2.77 0.96
C LEU A 224 7.94 -4.26 1.03
N ALA A 225 8.91 -4.65 1.89
CA ALA A 225 9.25 -6.05 2.16
C ALA A 225 8.05 -6.88 2.62
N GLY A 226 7.19 -6.31 3.44
CA GLY A 226 6.01 -6.97 4.00
C GLY A 226 4.98 -7.39 2.94
N LEU A 227 4.98 -6.76 1.76
CA LEU A 227 4.05 -7.13 0.67
C LEU A 227 4.28 -8.57 0.18
N ALA A 228 5.51 -9.07 0.21
CA ALA A 228 5.83 -10.43 -0.23
C ALA A 228 5.13 -11.52 0.61
N GLY A 229 4.91 -11.26 1.90
CA GLY A 229 4.20 -12.15 2.82
C GLY A 229 2.73 -11.82 3.07
N ALA A 230 2.24 -10.68 2.54
CA ALA A 230 0.87 -10.25 2.76
C ALA A 230 -0.11 -11.07 1.91
N ALA A 231 -1.25 -11.44 2.52
CA ALA A 231 -2.30 -12.14 1.81
C ALA A 231 -3.14 -11.19 0.94
N ASP A 232 -3.52 -11.64 -0.24
CA ASP A 232 -4.50 -10.97 -1.07
C ASP A 232 -5.89 -11.04 -0.43
N GLN A 233 -6.50 -9.88 -0.23
CA GLN A 233 -7.86 -9.76 0.30
C GLN A 233 -8.81 -9.43 -0.86
N VAL A 234 -9.92 -10.15 -0.96
CA VAL A 234 -10.96 -9.84 -1.94
C VAL A 234 -11.67 -8.55 -1.51
N ILE A 235 -11.51 -7.48 -2.29
CA ILE A 235 -12.14 -6.18 -2.04
C ILE A 235 -13.40 -5.96 -2.88
N PHE A 236 -13.57 -6.73 -3.98
CA PHE A 236 -14.77 -6.71 -4.80
C PHE A 236 -14.94 -8.05 -5.55
N LYS A 237 -16.19 -8.46 -5.78
CA LYS A 237 -16.53 -9.62 -6.62
C LYS A 237 -17.28 -9.17 -7.86
N LEU A 238 -16.81 -9.62 -9.01
CA LEU A 238 -17.42 -9.33 -10.29
C LEU A 238 -18.67 -10.24 -10.46
N THR A 239 -19.85 -9.66 -10.61
CA THR A 239 -21.13 -10.41 -10.68
C THR A 239 -21.99 -10.01 -11.86
N ARG A 240 -21.51 -9.11 -12.71
CA ARG A 240 -22.27 -8.58 -13.86
C ARG A 240 -22.12 -9.48 -15.08
N PRO A 241 -23.13 -9.55 -15.97
CA PRO A 241 -23.05 -10.37 -17.18
C PRO A 241 -21.84 -10.05 -18.06
N ASN A 242 -21.56 -8.77 -18.34
CA ASN A 242 -20.35 -8.30 -18.99
C ASN A 242 -19.45 -7.65 -17.91
N GLY A 243 -18.20 -8.11 -17.79
CA GLY A 243 -17.33 -7.75 -16.69
C GLY A 243 -17.52 -8.65 -15.46
N ALA A 244 -17.94 -9.91 -15.67
CA ALA A 244 -18.12 -10.90 -14.62
C ALA A 244 -16.88 -11.77 -14.37
N GLY A 245 -15.90 -11.75 -15.26
CA GLY A 245 -14.71 -12.60 -15.14
C GLY A 245 -13.49 -12.02 -15.80
N THR A 246 -12.37 -12.72 -15.61
CA THR A 246 -11.08 -12.39 -16.27
C THR A 246 -10.61 -10.97 -15.98
N MET A 247 -10.52 -10.61 -14.69
CA MET A 247 -10.06 -9.30 -14.24
C MET A 247 -8.58 -9.11 -14.53
N TRP A 248 -8.24 -8.03 -15.28
CA TRP A 248 -6.89 -7.64 -15.67
C TRP A 248 -6.58 -6.20 -15.34
N ALA A 249 -5.28 -5.90 -15.25
CA ALA A 249 -4.69 -4.56 -15.20
C ALA A 249 -5.40 -3.62 -14.24
N PRO A 250 -5.39 -3.92 -12.93
CA PRO A 250 -6.03 -3.08 -11.93
C PRO A 250 -5.19 -1.84 -11.62
N GLU A 251 -5.84 -0.68 -11.51
CA GLU A 251 -5.27 0.53 -10.96
C GLU A 251 -6.23 1.19 -9.98
N PHE A 252 -5.71 1.89 -8.98
CA PHE A 252 -6.54 2.66 -8.07
C PHE A 252 -5.94 4.03 -7.76
N HIS A 253 -6.77 5.06 -7.90
CA HIS A 253 -6.37 6.45 -7.81
C HIS A 253 -7.25 7.20 -6.80
N LEU A 254 -6.63 8.06 -5.98
CA LEU A 254 -7.35 8.95 -5.08
C LEU A 254 -7.69 10.24 -5.83
N LEU A 255 -8.95 10.40 -6.22
CA LEU A 255 -9.41 11.49 -7.06
C LEU A 255 -10.56 12.28 -6.40
N ASP A 256 -10.69 13.55 -6.77
CA ASP A 256 -11.86 14.33 -6.47
C ASP A 256 -12.97 14.00 -7.48
N GLY A 257 -14.13 13.61 -6.97
CA GLY A 257 -15.30 13.24 -7.76
C GLY A 257 -16.58 13.87 -7.23
N PRO A 258 -17.73 13.63 -7.86
CA PRO A 258 -19.02 14.17 -7.41
C PRO A 258 -19.39 13.85 -5.96
N ASN A 259 -18.87 12.74 -5.41
CA ASN A 259 -19.07 12.33 -4.02
C ASN A 259 -17.92 12.75 -3.07
N GLY A 260 -17.14 13.75 -3.50
CA GLY A 260 -15.91 14.18 -2.81
C GLY A 260 -14.72 13.27 -3.13
N LYS A 261 -13.65 13.41 -2.34
CA LYS A 261 -12.41 12.63 -2.55
C LYS A 261 -12.62 11.16 -2.18
N ARG A 262 -12.36 10.26 -3.15
CA ARG A 262 -12.55 8.81 -3.03
C ARG A 262 -11.44 8.08 -3.77
N TRP A 263 -11.24 6.80 -3.45
CA TRP A 263 -10.47 5.88 -4.28
C TRP A 263 -11.36 5.37 -5.40
N TYR A 264 -10.85 5.48 -6.63
CA TYR A 264 -11.46 4.92 -7.83
C TYR A 264 -10.58 3.79 -8.31
N PHE A 265 -11.17 2.59 -8.41
CA PHE A 265 -10.47 1.39 -8.83
C PHE A 265 -10.89 1.07 -10.27
N TYR A 266 -9.95 1.19 -11.18
CA TYR A 266 -10.12 0.92 -12.60
C TYR A 266 -9.58 -0.47 -12.90
N TYR A 267 -10.24 -1.21 -13.78
CA TYR A 267 -9.83 -2.54 -14.18
C TYR A 267 -10.46 -2.92 -15.52
N THR A 268 -9.88 -3.92 -16.17
CA THR A 268 -10.46 -4.55 -17.34
C THR A 268 -11.14 -5.86 -16.94
N ALA A 269 -12.30 -6.16 -17.47
CA ALA A 269 -12.96 -7.46 -17.34
C ALA A 269 -13.92 -7.70 -18.50
N GLY A 270 -14.17 -8.98 -18.79
CA GLY A 270 -15.10 -9.44 -19.80
C GLY A 270 -16.10 -10.45 -19.24
N ARG A 271 -16.78 -11.15 -20.12
CA ARG A 271 -17.74 -12.21 -19.74
C ARG A 271 -17.04 -13.52 -19.38
N GLU A 272 -17.79 -14.40 -18.72
CA GLU A 272 -17.46 -15.81 -18.55
C GLU A 272 -18.37 -16.67 -19.47
N PRO A 273 -17.83 -17.68 -20.18
CA PRO A 273 -16.41 -18.03 -20.30
C PRO A 273 -15.61 -16.93 -21.02
N TYR A 274 -14.29 -16.94 -20.82
CA TYR A 274 -13.38 -15.95 -21.38
C TYR A 274 -13.58 -15.70 -22.87
N ASP A 275 -13.70 -14.43 -23.23
CA ASP A 275 -13.77 -13.94 -24.61
C ASP A 275 -13.15 -12.54 -24.66
N LEU A 276 -11.97 -12.44 -25.29
CA LEU A 276 -11.23 -11.18 -25.42
C LEU A 276 -12.09 -10.06 -26.02
N GLY A 277 -12.94 -10.37 -26.99
CA GLY A 277 -13.81 -9.39 -27.64
C GLY A 277 -14.77 -8.66 -26.70
N THR A 278 -15.00 -9.21 -25.50
CA THR A 278 -15.89 -8.64 -24.50
C THR A 278 -15.19 -7.83 -23.42
N GLN A 279 -13.85 -7.78 -23.43
CA GLN A 279 -13.09 -7.04 -22.43
C GLN A 279 -13.34 -5.53 -22.55
N ARG A 280 -13.72 -4.91 -21.42
CA ARG A 280 -14.00 -3.48 -21.31
C ARG A 280 -13.44 -2.93 -20.01
N ILE A 281 -13.27 -1.61 -19.99
CA ILE A 281 -12.80 -0.88 -18.81
C ILE A 281 -13.98 -0.58 -17.90
N HIS A 282 -13.80 -0.87 -16.62
CA HIS A 282 -14.76 -0.68 -15.55
C HIS A 282 -14.18 0.16 -14.43
N VAL A 283 -15.06 0.81 -13.64
CA VAL A 283 -14.64 1.60 -12.48
C VAL A 283 -15.50 1.34 -11.26
N LEU A 284 -14.85 1.19 -10.11
CA LEU A 284 -15.44 1.13 -8.78
C LEU A 284 -15.13 2.42 -8.02
N GLU A 285 -15.98 2.78 -7.05
CA GLU A 285 -15.76 3.88 -6.11
C GLU A 285 -15.75 3.35 -4.68
N SER A 286 -14.77 3.77 -3.87
CA SER A 286 -14.72 3.44 -2.45
C SER A 286 -15.76 4.25 -1.65
N ALA A 287 -16.21 3.71 -0.52
CA ALA A 287 -17.11 4.41 0.39
C ALA A 287 -16.43 5.59 1.14
N GLY A 288 -15.09 5.58 1.21
CA GLY A 288 -14.31 6.58 1.95
C GLY A 288 -12.86 6.66 1.45
N LEU A 289 -11.94 6.98 2.36
CA LEU A 289 -10.53 7.17 2.07
C LEU A 289 -9.66 5.92 2.34
N ASP A 290 -10.27 4.77 2.66
CA ASP A 290 -9.53 3.51 2.77
C ASP A 290 -9.38 2.87 1.38
N PRO A 291 -8.15 2.64 0.88
CA PRO A 291 -7.93 1.94 -0.38
C PRO A 291 -8.47 0.51 -0.40
N MET A 292 -8.65 -0.11 0.78
CA MET A 292 -9.25 -1.45 0.90
C MET A 292 -10.78 -1.45 0.71
N GLY A 293 -11.41 -0.29 0.55
CA GLY A 293 -12.85 -0.15 0.33
C GLY A 293 -13.67 0.06 1.60
N PRO A 294 -14.95 -0.38 1.65
CA PRO A 294 -15.65 -1.15 0.62
C PRO A 294 -15.87 -0.38 -0.68
N TYR A 295 -15.95 -1.13 -1.78
CA TYR A 295 -16.16 -0.58 -3.12
C TYR A 295 -17.56 -0.86 -3.65
N THR A 296 -18.05 0.07 -4.47
CA THR A 296 -19.28 -0.10 -5.25
C THR A 296 -18.99 0.13 -6.73
N PHE A 297 -19.65 -0.66 -7.58
CA PHE A 297 -19.56 -0.47 -9.03
C PHE A 297 -20.17 0.87 -9.44
N LYS A 298 -19.48 1.62 -10.33
CA LYS A 298 -19.94 2.92 -10.82
C LYS A 298 -20.34 2.90 -12.28
N ALA A 299 -19.45 2.44 -13.16
CA ALA A 299 -19.70 2.50 -14.59
C ALA A 299 -18.83 1.52 -15.39
N ASP A 300 -19.29 1.19 -16.59
CA ASP A 300 -18.47 0.81 -17.71
C ASP A 300 -17.99 2.10 -18.39
N LEU A 301 -16.69 2.27 -18.58
CA LEU A 301 -16.15 3.45 -19.23
C LEU A 301 -16.18 3.27 -20.76
N LEU A 302 -17.37 2.98 -21.28
CA LEU A 302 -17.62 2.79 -22.70
C LEU A 302 -17.89 4.12 -23.39
N ASP A 303 -17.49 4.19 -24.66
CA ASP A 303 -18.06 5.12 -25.62
C ASP A 303 -18.99 4.33 -26.56
N PRO A 304 -20.31 4.47 -26.45
CA PRO A 304 -21.23 3.71 -27.29
C PRO A 304 -21.04 3.92 -28.80
N ALA A 305 -20.45 5.05 -29.19
CA ALA A 305 -20.13 5.35 -30.59
C ALA A 305 -18.87 4.62 -31.08
N GLN A 306 -18.09 4.06 -30.17
CA GLN A 306 -16.83 3.36 -30.45
C GLN A 306 -16.70 2.01 -29.70
N ASP A 307 -17.82 1.37 -29.35
CA ASP A 307 -17.85 0.03 -28.77
C ASP A 307 -17.73 -1.05 -29.86
N ASP A 308 -16.70 -0.91 -30.69
CA ASP A 308 -16.42 -1.72 -31.88
C ASP A 308 -15.31 -2.76 -31.64
N THR A 309 -14.61 -2.68 -30.53
CA THR A 309 -13.49 -3.56 -30.17
C THR A 309 -13.31 -3.61 -28.64
N TRP A 310 -12.45 -4.51 -28.17
CA TRP A 310 -12.05 -4.53 -26.76
C TRP A 310 -11.20 -3.30 -26.39
N GLU A 311 -11.28 -2.90 -25.13
CA GLU A 311 -10.44 -1.87 -24.52
C GLU A 311 -9.83 -2.42 -23.23
N LEU A 312 -8.51 -2.23 -23.04
CA LEU A 312 -7.72 -2.77 -21.94
C LEU A 312 -6.90 -1.68 -21.24
N ASP A 313 -6.34 -2.04 -20.07
CA ASP A 313 -5.25 -1.35 -19.38
C ASP A 313 -5.58 0.11 -19.06
N PRO A 314 -6.60 0.32 -18.21
CA PRO A 314 -7.01 1.68 -17.83
C PRO A 314 -5.97 2.37 -16.97
N SER A 315 -5.58 3.61 -17.29
CA SER A 315 -4.84 4.52 -16.43
C SER A 315 -5.45 5.92 -16.44
N ILE A 316 -5.10 6.75 -15.46
CA ILE A 316 -5.67 8.09 -15.30
C ILE A 316 -4.59 9.17 -15.43
N LEU A 317 -4.79 10.05 -16.40
CA LEU A 317 -4.00 11.26 -16.54
C LEU A 317 -4.78 12.47 -15.99
N GLN A 318 -4.20 13.17 -15.02
CA GLN A 318 -4.63 14.49 -14.61
C GLN A 318 -3.69 15.52 -15.22
N LEU A 319 -4.19 16.36 -16.12
CA LEU A 319 -3.38 17.35 -16.81
C LEU A 319 -4.20 18.64 -17.06
N ASN A 320 -3.62 19.79 -16.71
CA ASN A 320 -4.25 21.09 -16.87
C ASN A 320 -5.65 21.20 -16.23
N GLY A 321 -5.85 20.52 -15.08
CA GLY A 321 -7.14 20.52 -14.38
C GLY A 321 -8.21 19.62 -14.99
N GLN A 322 -7.86 18.81 -15.99
CA GLN A 322 -8.76 17.88 -16.67
C GLN A 322 -8.34 16.43 -16.37
N LEU A 323 -9.33 15.53 -16.39
CA LEU A 323 -9.14 14.08 -16.27
C LEU A 323 -9.20 13.44 -17.66
N TYR A 324 -8.31 12.48 -17.88
CA TYR A 324 -8.31 11.65 -19.07
C TYR A 324 -8.14 10.18 -18.68
N LEU A 325 -8.84 9.30 -19.39
CA LEU A 325 -8.61 7.86 -19.37
C LEU A 325 -7.58 7.53 -20.46
N LEU A 326 -6.55 6.81 -20.09
CA LEU A 326 -5.65 6.12 -20.99
C LEU A 326 -6.08 4.66 -21.09
N GLY A 327 -5.73 4.01 -22.19
CA GLY A 327 -5.94 2.58 -22.38
C GLY A 327 -5.41 2.12 -23.72
N THR A 328 -5.66 0.88 -24.07
CA THR A 328 -5.31 0.30 -25.36
C THR A 328 -6.52 -0.38 -26.00
N PHE A 329 -6.51 -0.52 -27.31
CA PHE A 329 -7.57 -1.15 -28.09
C PHE A 329 -7.02 -1.80 -29.35
N TYR A 330 -7.85 -2.49 -30.16
CA TYR A 330 -7.42 -3.12 -31.39
C TYR A 330 -8.02 -2.44 -32.63
N ASN A 331 -7.17 -2.12 -33.63
CA ASN A 331 -7.55 -1.59 -34.93
C ASN A 331 -6.75 -2.17 -36.09
N GLY A 332 -6.29 -3.43 -35.96
CA GLY A 332 -5.30 -4.04 -36.86
C GLY A 332 -3.90 -4.10 -36.24
N SER A 333 -3.62 -3.23 -35.28
CA SER A 333 -2.53 -3.27 -34.30
C SER A 333 -3.12 -2.98 -32.93
N GLN A 334 -2.29 -2.85 -31.90
CA GLN A 334 -2.73 -2.50 -30.55
C GLN A 334 -2.15 -1.13 -30.15
N PRO A 335 -2.77 -0.01 -30.56
CA PRO A 335 -2.35 1.33 -30.18
C PRO A 335 -2.90 1.71 -28.80
N MET A 336 -2.22 2.64 -28.12
CA MET A 336 -2.79 3.34 -26.97
C MET A 336 -3.77 4.42 -27.41
N PHE A 337 -4.76 4.67 -26.56
CA PHE A 337 -5.70 5.78 -26.72
C PHE A 337 -5.71 6.70 -25.49
N ILE A 338 -6.25 7.90 -25.69
CA ILE A 338 -6.64 8.85 -24.67
C ILE A 338 -8.09 9.26 -24.88
N ARG A 339 -8.86 9.35 -23.78
CA ARG A 339 -10.28 9.75 -23.77
C ARG A 339 -10.52 10.77 -22.67
N PRO A 340 -11.21 11.91 -22.90
CA PRO A 340 -11.52 12.86 -21.83
C PRO A 340 -12.60 12.32 -20.90
N LEU A 341 -12.48 12.61 -19.61
CA LEU A 341 -13.45 12.29 -18.57
C LEU A 341 -14.04 13.57 -17.97
N ALA A 342 -15.36 13.59 -17.77
CA ALA A 342 -16.06 14.66 -17.04
C ALA A 342 -15.89 14.51 -15.52
N ASN A 343 -15.74 13.31 -15.04
CA ASN A 343 -15.47 12.92 -13.66
C ASN A 343 -14.88 11.49 -13.65
N PRO A 344 -14.46 10.93 -12.50
CA PRO A 344 -13.76 9.64 -12.47
C PRO A 344 -14.49 8.45 -13.10
N TRP A 345 -15.79 8.53 -13.36
CA TRP A 345 -16.55 7.42 -13.95
C TRP A 345 -17.40 7.78 -15.18
N THR A 346 -17.21 8.99 -15.74
CA THR A 346 -18.02 9.45 -16.88
C THR A 346 -17.12 9.93 -18.01
N ALA A 347 -17.11 9.21 -19.13
CA ALA A 347 -16.49 9.68 -20.35
C ALA A 347 -17.21 10.92 -20.89
N SER A 348 -16.46 11.91 -21.35
CA SER A 348 -16.99 13.16 -21.94
C SER A 348 -16.62 13.35 -23.41
N GLY A 349 -16.04 12.34 -24.05
CA GLY A 349 -15.69 12.33 -25.46
C GLY A 349 -15.21 10.97 -25.93
N THR A 350 -14.96 10.88 -27.24
CA THR A 350 -14.50 9.66 -27.89
C THR A 350 -12.99 9.40 -27.64
N ARG A 351 -12.56 8.14 -27.74
CA ARG A 351 -11.13 7.81 -27.72
C ARG A 351 -10.41 8.43 -28.93
N ARG A 352 -9.19 8.89 -28.70
CA ARG A 352 -8.25 9.35 -29.71
C ARG A 352 -7.00 8.51 -29.65
N VAL A 353 -6.44 8.10 -30.79
CA VAL A 353 -5.16 7.38 -30.84
C VAL A 353 -4.08 8.28 -30.26
N LEU A 354 -3.38 7.79 -29.24
CA LEU A 354 -2.29 8.48 -28.57
C LEU A 354 -0.93 8.03 -29.11
N SER A 355 -0.71 6.72 -29.19
CA SER A 355 0.53 6.11 -29.65
C SER A 355 0.25 4.83 -30.43
N THR A 356 0.78 4.75 -31.65
CA THR A 356 0.75 3.53 -32.48
C THR A 356 2.12 2.86 -32.45
N PRO A 357 2.22 1.51 -32.34
CA PRO A 357 3.50 0.81 -32.40
C PRO A 357 4.11 0.97 -33.80
N THR A 358 5.21 1.70 -33.89
CA THR A 358 5.87 2.08 -35.17
C THR A 358 7.33 1.69 -35.21
N TYR A 359 7.98 1.57 -34.05
CA TYR A 359 9.38 1.15 -33.99
C TYR A 359 9.51 -0.38 -34.01
N GLY A 360 10.56 -0.92 -34.59
CA GLY A 360 10.81 -2.36 -34.66
C GLY A 360 10.84 -3.02 -33.25
N TRP A 361 11.27 -2.28 -32.23
CA TRP A 361 11.28 -2.76 -30.86
C TRP A 361 9.88 -2.76 -30.22
N GLU A 362 8.87 -2.17 -30.83
CA GLU A 362 7.47 -2.18 -30.37
C GLU A 362 6.66 -3.35 -31.01
N THR A 363 7.27 -4.12 -31.91
CA THR A 363 6.53 -5.07 -32.77
C THR A 363 6.99 -6.52 -32.62
N VAL A 364 7.84 -6.83 -31.64
CA VAL A 364 8.32 -8.20 -31.41
C VAL A 364 7.16 -9.06 -30.88
N GLY A 365 6.79 -10.10 -31.62
CA GLY A 365 5.67 -10.99 -31.30
C GLY A 365 4.27 -10.39 -31.53
N GLY A 366 4.19 -9.09 -31.79
CA GLY A 366 2.96 -8.33 -32.04
C GLY A 366 3.20 -6.84 -31.99
N ALA A 367 2.46 -6.08 -32.77
CA ALA A 367 2.52 -4.61 -32.78
C ALA A 367 1.67 -4.06 -31.62
N VAL A 368 2.29 -3.78 -30.47
CA VAL A 368 1.62 -3.46 -29.20
C VAL A 368 2.20 -2.23 -28.55
N ASN A 369 1.32 -1.31 -28.13
CA ASN A 369 1.53 -0.29 -27.11
C ASN A 369 0.39 -0.40 -26.10
N GLU A 370 0.68 -0.71 -24.83
CA GLU A 370 -0.32 -0.94 -23.78
C GLU A 370 0.21 -0.52 -22.40
N GLY A 371 -0.62 -0.60 -21.33
CA GLY A 371 -0.22 -0.35 -19.96
C GLY A 371 0.48 1.00 -19.78
N GLY A 372 -0.14 2.06 -20.26
CA GLY A 372 0.46 3.41 -20.28
C GLY A 372 0.29 4.15 -18.98
N GLU A 373 1.37 4.30 -18.21
CA GLU A 373 1.40 4.87 -16.88
C GLU A 373 1.91 6.30 -16.82
N VAL A 374 1.21 7.13 -16.06
CA VAL A 374 1.52 8.55 -15.94
C VAL A 374 2.63 8.79 -14.92
N LEU A 375 3.67 9.52 -15.34
CA LEU A 375 4.76 9.97 -14.48
C LEU A 375 4.90 11.50 -14.58
N GLN A 376 4.76 12.21 -13.47
CA GLN A 376 4.89 13.67 -13.41
C GLN A 376 6.04 14.08 -12.50
N HIS A 377 6.90 14.96 -13.00
CA HIS A 377 8.04 15.48 -12.24
C HIS A 377 8.43 16.87 -12.71
N ASN A 378 8.60 17.80 -11.77
CA ASN A 378 9.06 19.17 -12.03
C ASN A 378 8.32 19.87 -13.20
N GLY A 379 6.97 19.73 -13.23
CA GLY A 379 6.12 20.33 -14.26
C GLY A 379 6.13 19.63 -15.62
N ARG A 380 6.88 18.53 -15.76
CA ARG A 380 6.86 17.66 -16.96
C ARG A 380 5.90 16.49 -16.75
N THR A 381 5.31 16.04 -17.83
CA THR A 381 4.42 14.87 -17.85
C THR A 381 4.92 13.86 -18.87
N PHE A 382 5.02 12.62 -18.43
CA PHE A 382 5.40 11.46 -19.24
C PHE A 382 4.30 10.41 -19.16
N ILE A 383 4.20 9.59 -20.20
CA ILE A 383 3.45 8.33 -20.19
C ILE A 383 4.46 7.24 -20.53
N VAL A 384 4.70 6.34 -19.58
CA VAL A 384 5.59 5.21 -19.74
C VAL A 384 4.72 3.99 -20.04
N TYR A 385 4.91 3.37 -21.19
CA TYR A 385 4.03 2.34 -21.73
C TYR A 385 4.78 1.07 -22.08
N SER A 386 4.09 -0.03 -22.11
CA SER A 386 4.62 -1.33 -22.51
C SER A 386 4.53 -1.52 -24.03
N ALA A 387 5.53 -2.16 -24.58
CA ALA A 387 5.63 -2.38 -26.03
C ALA A 387 6.14 -3.79 -26.37
N SER A 388 5.81 -4.28 -27.55
CA SER A 388 5.92 -5.67 -28.00
C SER A 388 4.88 -6.56 -27.32
N HIS A 389 4.77 -7.82 -27.71
CA HIS A 389 3.81 -8.73 -27.11
C HIS A 389 4.35 -9.33 -25.81
N CYS A 390 3.54 -9.34 -24.74
CA CYS A 390 3.92 -9.84 -23.41
C CYS A 390 4.33 -11.32 -23.36
N SER A 391 4.02 -12.11 -24.40
CA SER A 391 4.46 -13.50 -24.51
C SER A 391 5.92 -13.64 -24.92
N THR A 392 6.61 -12.53 -25.20
CA THR A 392 8.02 -12.54 -25.59
C THR A 392 8.91 -12.03 -24.46
N PRO A 393 10.19 -12.49 -24.38
CA PRO A 393 11.14 -11.94 -23.42
C PRO A 393 11.52 -10.48 -23.73
N ASP A 394 11.06 -9.95 -24.86
CA ASP A 394 11.34 -8.63 -25.39
C ASP A 394 10.22 -7.60 -25.10
N TYR A 395 9.23 -7.93 -24.29
CA TYR A 395 8.31 -6.97 -23.70
C TYR A 395 9.13 -5.92 -22.91
N LYS A 396 8.85 -4.65 -23.06
CA LYS A 396 9.70 -3.56 -22.56
C LYS A 396 8.93 -2.25 -22.47
N LEU A 397 9.54 -1.22 -21.86
CA LEU A 397 8.92 0.07 -21.71
C LEU A 397 9.41 1.09 -22.73
N GLY A 398 8.46 1.77 -23.36
CA GLY A 398 8.64 3.01 -24.11
C GLY A 398 8.19 4.22 -23.31
N MET A 399 8.35 5.42 -23.85
CA MET A 399 7.95 6.66 -23.18
C MET A 399 7.45 7.70 -24.17
N LEU A 400 6.35 8.35 -23.82
CA LEU A 400 5.87 9.58 -24.44
C LEU A 400 6.17 10.75 -23.50
N THR A 401 6.65 11.86 -24.05
CA THR A 401 6.85 13.11 -23.31
C THR A 401 5.85 14.14 -23.81
N TYR A 402 5.06 14.72 -22.91
CA TYR A 402 4.16 15.82 -23.26
C TYR A 402 4.97 17.09 -23.57
N ASN A 403 4.76 17.68 -24.73
CA ASN A 403 5.44 18.88 -25.18
C ASN A 403 4.56 20.14 -25.19
N GLY A 404 3.34 20.03 -24.59
CA GLY A 404 2.34 21.09 -24.60
C GLY A 404 1.28 20.93 -25.71
N GLY A 405 0.27 21.80 -25.70
CA GLY A 405 -0.83 21.76 -26.65
C GLY A 405 -2.04 20.94 -26.18
N ASP A 406 -2.84 20.45 -27.12
CA ASP A 406 -4.01 19.61 -26.82
C ASP A 406 -3.56 18.19 -26.47
N PRO A 407 -3.81 17.70 -25.22
CA PRO A 407 -3.43 16.34 -24.84
C PRO A 407 -4.11 15.24 -25.68
N LEU A 408 -5.24 15.53 -26.32
CA LEU A 408 -5.94 14.59 -27.20
C LEU A 408 -5.31 14.45 -28.58
N SER A 409 -4.33 15.30 -28.91
CA SER A 409 -3.57 15.20 -30.14
C SER A 409 -2.29 14.40 -29.92
N SER A 410 -2.08 13.35 -30.73
CA SER A 410 -0.83 12.58 -30.70
C SER A 410 0.42 13.43 -30.97
N SER A 411 0.29 14.56 -31.71
CA SER A 411 1.39 15.49 -31.95
C SER A 411 1.85 16.26 -30.70
N SER A 412 1.06 16.28 -29.65
CA SER A 412 1.42 16.86 -28.33
C SER A 412 2.34 15.93 -27.50
N TRP A 413 2.62 14.74 -28.01
CA TRP A 413 3.40 13.72 -27.33
C TRP A 413 4.59 13.27 -28.17
N VAL A 414 5.78 13.43 -27.65
CA VAL A 414 7.01 13.01 -28.30
C VAL A 414 7.39 11.61 -27.84
N LYS A 415 7.39 10.66 -28.75
CA LYS A 415 7.77 9.26 -28.48
C LYS A 415 9.30 9.13 -28.43
N SER A 416 9.82 8.47 -27.38
CA SER A 416 11.23 8.09 -27.30
C SER A 416 11.58 7.12 -28.45
N PRO A 417 12.67 7.35 -29.19
CA PRO A 417 13.06 6.45 -30.28
C PRO A 417 13.60 5.10 -29.80
N ASN A 418 13.99 5.02 -28.52
CA ASN A 418 14.53 3.82 -27.91
C ASN A 418 13.71 3.43 -26.67
N PRO A 419 13.71 2.15 -26.27
CA PRO A 419 13.16 1.72 -25.01
C PRO A 419 13.80 2.45 -23.85
N VAL A 420 13.03 2.72 -22.78
CA VAL A 420 13.52 3.36 -21.54
C VAL A 420 13.77 2.36 -20.42
N PHE A 421 13.22 1.14 -20.55
CA PHE A 421 13.45 0.03 -19.63
C PHE A 421 13.21 -1.29 -20.36
N GLN A 422 14.12 -2.25 -20.25
CA GLN A 422 14.07 -3.49 -21.03
C GLN A 422 14.76 -4.64 -20.29
N ARG A 423 14.67 -5.84 -20.86
CA ARG A 423 15.27 -7.05 -20.29
C ARG A 423 16.76 -6.86 -19.97
N SER A 424 17.21 -7.61 -18.96
CA SER A 424 18.62 -7.71 -18.60
C SER A 424 18.99 -9.20 -18.50
N ASP A 425 19.68 -9.71 -19.49
CA ASP A 425 20.14 -11.12 -19.48
C ASP A 425 21.14 -11.36 -18.35
N ALA A 426 21.97 -10.35 -18.02
CA ALA A 426 22.93 -10.42 -16.92
C ALA A 426 22.23 -10.54 -15.55
N ASN A 427 21.04 -9.98 -15.41
CA ASN A 427 20.26 -10.01 -14.18
C ASN A 427 19.16 -11.10 -14.19
N GLY A 428 19.03 -11.87 -15.27
CA GLY A 428 17.99 -12.89 -15.41
C GLY A 428 16.56 -12.30 -15.40
N VAL A 429 16.38 -11.13 -16.01
CA VAL A 429 15.09 -10.42 -16.05
C VAL A 429 14.63 -10.30 -17.49
N TYR A 430 13.45 -10.84 -17.78
CA TYR A 430 12.91 -10.92 -19.14
C TYR A 430 11.49 -10.34 -19.18
N GLY A 431 11.17 -9.63 -20.25
CA GLY A 431 9.89 -9.00 -20.46
C GLY A 431 9.45 -8.06 -19.33
N PRO A 432 10.32 -7.15 -18.82
CA PRO A 432 9.91 -6.20 -17.80
C PRO A 432 8.96 -5.18 -18.41
N GLY A 433 7.76 -5.05 -17.82
CA GLY A 433 6.74 -4.14 -18.33
C GLY A 433 5.54 -4.03 -17.42
N HIS A 434 4.48 -3.40 -17.93
CA HIS A 434 3.25 -3.05 -17.25
C HIS A 434 3.56 -2.47 -15.87
N ASN A 435 4.15 -1.29 -15.90
CA ASN A 435 4.70 -0.63 -14.73
C ASN A 435 3.66 0.24 -14.03
N GLY A 436 3.94 0.61 -12.79
CA GLY A 436 3.31 1.70 -12.05
C GLY A 436 4.38 2.52 -11.33
N PHE A 437 3.99 3.65 -10.77
CA PHE A 437 4.90 4.52 -10.05
C PHE A 437 4.38 4.83 -8.65
N PHE A 438 5.30 4.91 -7.70
CA PHE A 438 4.97 5.36 -6.33
C PHE A 438 6.12 6.16 -5.72
N LYS A 439 5.79 6.93 -4.69
CA LYS A 439 6.78 7.67 -3.89
C LYS A 439 7.14 6.88 -2.64
N SER A 440 8.38 7.09 -2.16
CA SER A 440 8.75 6.64 -0.81
C SER A 440 7.84 7.25 0.26
N PRO A 441 7.73 6.65 1.46
CA PRO A 441 6.94 7.18 2.57
C PRO A 441 7.18 8.64 2.92
N ASP A 442 8.43 9.12 2.81
CA ASP A 442 8.81 10.50 3.04
C ASP A 442 8.69 11.41 1.79
N GLY A 443 8.27 10.85 0.65
CA GLY A 443 8.06 11.55 -0.62
C GLY A 443 9.35 11.95 -1.36
N THR A 444 10.53 11.58 -0.86
CA THR A 444 11.81 12.05 -1.43
C THR A 444 12.33 11.21 -2.58
N GLU A 445 11.86 9.97 -2.71
CA GLU A 445 12.31 9.03 -3.73
C GLU A 445 11.20 8.65 -4.70
N ASP A 446 11.60 8.41 -5.95
CA ASP A 446 10.73 7.89 -7.01
C ASP A 446 11.02 6.41 -7.25
N TRP A 447 9.95 5.61 -7.32
CA TRP A 447 10.01 4.16 -7.44
C TRP A 447 9.14 3.69 -8.59
N ILE A 448 9.64 2.65 -9.29
CA ILE A 448 8.89 1.91 -10.32
C ILE A 448 8.52 0.52 -9.77
N VAL A 449 7.26 0.14 -9.90
CA VAL A 449 6.77 -1.23 -9.77
C VAL A 449 6.49 -1.77 -11.18
N TYR A 450 6.79 -3.03 -11.44
CA TYR A 450 6.61 -3.66 -12.75
C TYR A 450 6.52 -5.17 -12.59
N HIS A 451 6.01 -5.86 -13.60
CA HIS A 451 6.17 -7.30 -13.64
C HIS A 451 7.33 -7.73 -14.54
N ALA A 452 7.86 -8.93 -14.31
CA ALA A 452 8.82 -9.55 -15.22
C ALA A 452 8.80 -11.08 -15.10
N ASN A 453 9.28 -11.73 -16.15
CA ASN A 453 9.55 -13.16 -16.20
C ASN A 453 10.98 -13.48 -15.70
N ASN A 454 11.17 -14.73 -15.23
CA ASN A 454 12.45 -15.23 -14.71
C ASN A 454 13.23 -16.02 -15.77
N SER A 455 12.65 -16.21 -16.95
CA SER A 455 13.26 -16.93 -18.08
C SER A 455 12.81 -16.38 -19.42
N THR A 456 13.55 -16.69 -20.46
CA THR A 456 13.20 -16.31 -21.85
C THR A 456 11.98 -17.05 -22.40
N SER A 457 11.54 -18.14 -21.75
CA SER A 457 10.35 -18.90 -22.09
C SER A 457 9.11 -18.50 -21.30
N GLY A 458 9.21 -17.46 -20.45
CA GLY A 458 8.05 -16.91 -19.77
C GLY A 458 7.04 -16.27 -20.73
N GLY A 459 5.76 -16.28 -20.35
CA GLY A 459 4.66 -15.77 -21.18
C GLY A 459 3.85 -14.69 -20.49
N CYS A 460 2.65 -14.43 -21.01
CA CYS A 460 1.66 -13.49 -20.45
C CYS A 460 0.83 -14.10 -19.33
N ASP A 461 1.27 -15.15 -18.69
CA ASP A 461 0.50 -15.87 -17.66
C ASP A 461 0.65 -15.27 -16.25
N MET A 462 0.07 -15.96 -15.26
CA MET A 462 0.13 -15.57 -13.86
C MET A 462 1.51 -15.73 -13.20
N ASN A 463 2.51 -16.32 -13.89
CA ASN A 463 3.85 -16.53 -13.32
C ASN A 463 4.77 -15.31 -13.45
N ARG A 464 4.28 -14.22 -14.04
CA ARG A 464 5.00 -12.94 -14.01
C ARG A 464 5.10 -12.42 -12.57
N THR A 465 6.33 -12.15 -12.12
CA THR A 465 6.59 -11.70 -10.76
C THR A 465 6.49 -10.19 -10.65
N THR A 466 5.83 -9.68 -9.59
CA THR A 466 5.85 -8.24 -9.25
C THR A 466 7.19 -7.87 -8.63
N ARG A 467 7.81 -6.81 -9.14
CA ARG A 467 9.10 -6.28 -8.69
C ARG A 467 9.03 -4.77 -8.52
N ALA A 468 9.91 -4.23 -7.68
CA ALA A 468 10.08 -2.79 -7.52
C ALA A 468 11.55 -2.42 -7.45
N GLN A 469 11.87 -1.21 -7.86
CA GLN A 469 13.17 -0.59 -7.66
C GLN A 469 13.08 0.94 -7.67
N LYS A 470 14.02 1.59 -7.00
CA LYS A 470 14.19 3.03 -7.07
C LYS A 470 14.74 3.43 -8.43
N PHE A 471 14.33 4.60 -8.91
CA PHE A 471 14.91 5.21 -10.10
C PHE A 471 15.31 6.69 -9.84
N THR A 472 16.06 7.26 -10.75
CA THR A 472 16.57 8.63 -10.66
C THR A 472 16.16 9.45 -11.89
N TRP A 473 16.56 10.70 -11.91
CA TRP A 473 16.30 11.63 -13.00
C TRP A 473 17.61 12.06 -13.67
N LYS A 474 17.63 12.04 -14.99
CA LYS A 474 18.74 12.54 -15.78
C LYS A 474 18.81 14.06 -15.74
N ALA A 475 19.94 14.63 -16.14
CA ALA A 475 20.14 16.09 -16.17
C ALA A 475 19.16 16.81 -17.11
N ASP A 476 18.62 16.13 -18.13
CA ASP A 476 17.61 16.65 -19.04
C ASP A 476 16.18 16.54 -18.46
N GLY A 477 16.04 16.03 -17.23
CA GLY A 477 14.77 15.85 -16.53
C GLY A 477 13.94 14.67 -17.01
N THR A 478 14.52 13.74 -17.79
CA THR A 478 13.88 12.44 -18.11
C THR A 478 14.20 11.39 -17.05
N PRO A 479 13.32 10.39 -16.83
CA PRO A 479 13.59 9.33 -15.85
C PRO A 479 14.75 8.44 -16.30
N ASP A 480 15.53 7.97 -15.32
CA ASP A 480 16.56 6.95 -15.50
C ASP A 480 16.19 5.73 -14.64
N PHE A 481 15.55 4.77 -15.26
CA PHE A 481 15.08 3.55 -14.57
C PHE A 481 16.23 2.55 -14.29
N GLY A 482 17.40 2.72 -14.91
CA GLY A 482 18.51 1.78 -14.82
C GLY A 482 18.19 0.41 -15.45
N ALA A 483 18.95 -0.60 -15.05
CA ALA A 483 18.67 -1.99 -15.42
C ALA A 483 17.70 -2.62 -14.41
N PRO A 484 16.78 -3.52 -14.85
CA PRO A 484 15.89 -4.20 -13.91
C PRO A 484 16.68 -5.07 -12.92
N ALA A 485 16.34 -4.93 -11.63
CA ALA A 485 17.05 -5.59 -10.53
C ALA A 485 16.85 -7.12 -10.58
N PRO A 486 17.90 -7.92 -10.32
CA PRO A 486 17.79 -9.37 -10.26
C PRO A 486 16.99 -9.82 -9.03
N LEU A 487 16.44 -11.04 -9.09
CA LEU A 487 15.78 -11.64 -7.94
C LEU A 487 16.78 -12.02 -6.84
N GLY A 488 16.31 -12.01 -5.58
CA GLY A 488 17.08 -12.45 -4.42
C GLY A 488 18.21 -11.51 -4.00
N VAL A 489 18.41 -10.40 -4.68
CA VAL A 489 19.34 -9.36 -4.26
C VAL A 489 18.69 -8.48 -3.22
N THR A 490 19.42 -8.20 -2.14
CA THR A 490 19.00 -7.27 -1.11
C THR A 490 19.07 -5.84 -1.63
N LEU A 491 17.94 -5.16 -1.64
CA LEU A 491 17.77 -3.77 -2.04
C LEU A 491 17.45 -2.94 -0.80
N THR A 492 17.89 -1.68 -0.78
CA THR A 492 17.44 -0.72 0.25
C THR A 492 15.97 -0.42 0.05
N SER A 493 15.19 -0.48 1.13
CA SER A 493 13.78 -0.10 1.13
C SER A 493 13.60 1.39 0.84
N PRO A 494 12.37 1.81 0.45
CA PRO A 494 12.05 3.22 0.27
C PRO A 494 12.35 4.06 1.52
N SER A 495 12.85 5.26 1.30
CA SER A 495 13.16 6.22 2.36
C SER A 495 11.90 6.54 3.19
N GLY A 496 12.06 6.58 4.52
CA GLY A 496 10.95 6.83 5.46
C GLY A 496 10.21 5.57 5.95
N GLU A 497 10.66 4.37 5.55
CA GLU A 497 10.22 3.11 6.19
C GLU A 497 10.78 2.95 7.59
#